data_520a0efb7b8cc3c4ccf35e4fcc4474ee
#
_entry.id   520a0efb7b8cc3c4ccf35e4fcc4474ee
#
_cell.length_a   1.000
_cell.length_b   1.000
_cell.length_c   1.000
_cell.angle_alpha   90.00
_cell.angle_beta   90.00
_cell.angle_gamma   90.00
#
_symmetry.space_group_name_H-M   'P 1'
#
loop_
_entity.id
_entity.type
_entity.pdbx_description
1 polymer ?
#
loop_
_entity_poly.entity_id
_entity_poly.type
_entity_poly.pdbx_seq_one_letter_code
_entity_poly.pdbx_strand_id
1 'polypeptide(L)'
;RRQGVSRRSFLKYCSLAATSLGLGAGMAPKIAWALENKPRIPVVWIHGLECTCCTESFIRSAHPLAKDVILSLISLDYDDTLMAAAGTQAEEVFEDIITQYNGKYILAVEGNPPLGEQGMFCISSGRPFIEKLKRAAAGASAIIAWGTCASWGCVQAARPNPTQATPIDKVITDKPIIKEPGCPPIPDVMSAIITYMVTFDRLPDVDRMGRPLMFYGQRIHDKCYRRAHFDAGEFVQSWDDDAARKGYCLYKMGCKGPTTYNACSSTRWNDGVSFPIQSGHGCLGCAENGFWDRGSFYSRVVDIPQMGTHSTADTVGLTALGVVAAAVGVHAVASAVDQRRRHNQQPTETEHQPGNEDKQA
;
A
#
# COMPACT_ATOMS: atom_id res chain seq x y z
N ARG A 1 7.38 -39.06 9.06
CA ARG A 1 6.42 -38.59 10.12
C ARG A 1 7.10 -37.63 11.12
N ARG A 2 7.87 -36.69 10.66
CA ARG A 2 8.28 -35.58 11.51
C ARG A 2 7.05 -34.67 11.67
N GLN A 3 6.61 -34.37 12.86
CA GLN A 3 5.53 -33.42 13.22
C GLN A 3 4.06 -33.85 12.98
N GLY A 4 3.74 -35.13 12.88
CA GLY A 4 2.33 -35.57 12.82
C GLY A 4 1.62 -35.40 11.48
N VAL A 5 2.28 -34.90 10.45
CA VAL A 5 1.71 -34.70 9.10
C VAL A 5 1.74 -36.00 8.31
N SER A 6 0.61 -36.42 7.73
CA SER A 6 0.56 -37.59 6.85
C SER A 6 1.24 -37.32 5.50
N ARG A 7 1.78 -38.36 4.83
CA ARG A 7 2.32 -38.23 3.47
C ARG A 7 1.33 -37.61 2.48
N ARG A 8 0.07 -37.98 2.59
CA ARG A 8 -1.00 -37.44 1.74
C ARG A 8 -1.22 -35.94 1.95
N SER A 9 -1.25 -35.51 3.21
CA SER A 9 -1.37 -34.08 3.56
C SER A 9 -0.16 -33.28 3.10
N PHE A 10 1.05 -33.84 3.23
CA PHE A 10 2.28 -33.23 2.77
C PHE A 10 2.33 -33.07 1.24
N LEU A 11 1.96 -34.09 0.48
CA LEU A 11 1.90 -34.01 -0.98
C LEU A 11 0.79 -33.07 -1.47
N LYS A 12 -0.37 -33.06 -0.79
CA LYS A 12 -1.44 -32.11 -1.04
C LYS A 12 -0.94 -30.68 -0.82
N TYR A 13 -0.22 -30.44 0.26
CA TYR A 13 0.44 -29.17 0.55
C TYR A 13 1.40 -28.75 -0.60
N CYS A 14 2.31 -29.63 -1.03
CA CYS A 14 3.26 -29.32 -2.10
C CYS A 14 2.56 -29.00 -3.44
N SER A 15 1.44 -29.70 -3.72
CA SER A 15 0.64 -29.43 -4.92
C SER A 15 -0.08 -28.10 -4.85
N LEU A 16 -0.67 -27.75 -3.70
CA LEU A 16 -1.32 -26.48 -3.48
C LEU A 16 -0.33 -25.31 -3.52
N ALA A 17 0.85 -25.48 -2.91
CA ALA A 17 1.93 -24.51 -3.01
C ALA A 17 2.41 -24.31 -4.47
N ALA A 18 2.54 -25.37 -5.24
CA ALA A 18 2.85 -25.25 -6.67
C ALA A 18 1.77 -24.46 -7.42
N THR A 19 0.50 -24.75 -7.15
CA THR A 19 -0.64 -24.06 -7.78
C THR A 19 -0.71 -22.58 -7.38
N SER A 20 -0.52 -22.26 -6.11
CA SER A 20 -0.53 -20.87 -5.61
C SER A 20 0.61 -20.03 -6.21
N LEU A 21 1.74 -20.67 -6.51
CA LEU A 21 2.88 -20.07 -7.20
C LEU A 21 2.68 -19.97 -8.73
N GLY A 22 1.53 -20.39 -9.27
CA GLY A 22 1.30 -20.46 -10.71
C GLY A 22 2.14 -21.52 -11.43
N LEU A 23 2.71 -22.47 -10.68
CA LEU A 23 3.55 -23.54 -11.20
C LEU A 23 2.69 -24.77 -11.53
N GLY A 24 3.07 -25.52 -12.55
CA GLY A 24 2.39 -26.78 -12.86
C GLY A 24 2.54 -27.82 -11.74
N ALA A 25 1.58 -28.75 -11.65
CA ALA A 25 1.57 -29.82 -10.63
C ALA A 25 2.87 -30.65 -10.61
N GLY A 26 3.62 -30.72 -11.71
CA GLY A 26 4.94 -31.36 -11.78
C GLY A 26 6.02 -30.74 -10.88
N MET A 27 5.79 -29.54 -10.34
CA MET A 27 6.73 -28.90 -9.40
C MET A 27 6.54 -29.36 -7.95
N ALA A 28 5.43 -30.01 -7.61
CA ALA A 28 5.18 -30.52 -6.25
C ALA A 28 6.30 -31.43 -5.72
N PRO A 29 6.91 -32.35 -6.50
CA PRO A 29 8.05 -33.14 -6.02
C PRO A 29 9.29 -32.29 -5.69
N LYS A 30 9.55 -31.23 -6.44
CA LYS A 30 10.69 -30.33 -6.17
C LYS A 30 10.47 -29.52 -4.89
N ILE A 31 9.26 -29.06 -4.66
CA ILE A 31 8.87 -28.43 -3.40
C ILE A 31 9.02 -29.42 -2.23
N ALA A 32 8.50 -30.66 -2.38
CA ALA A 32 8.64 -31.71 -1.39
C ALA A 32 10.09 -32.01 -1.04
N TRP A 33 10.94 -32.13 -2.06
CA TRP A 33 12.38 -32.38 -1.86
C TRP A 33 13.05 -31.22 -1.10
N ALA A 34 12.74 -29.97 -1.47
CA ALA A 34 13.30 -28.80 -0.79
C ALA A 34 12.91 -28.76 0.68
N LEU A 35 11.66 -29.07 0.99
CA LEU A 35 11.14 -29.13 2.37
C LEU A 35 11.78 -30.24 3.24
N GLU A 36 12.17 -31.35 2.60
CA GLU A 36 12.75 -32.47 3.32
C GLU A 36 14.28 -32.34 3.50
N ASN A 37 14.96 -31.67 2.57
CA ASN A 37 16.42 -31.76 2.45
C ASN A 37 17.15 -30.43 2.65
N LYS A 38 16.50 -29.28 2.47
CA LYS A 38 17.13 -27.98 2.71
C LYS A 38 17.08 -27.59 4.19
N PRO A 39 18.15 -26.98 4.71
CA PRO A 39 18.09 -26.35 6.04
C PRO A 39 17.04 -25.22 6.01
N ARG A 40 16.37 -25.02 7.12
CA ARG A 40 15.44 -23.91 7.26
C ARG A 40 16.20 -22.59 7.14
N ILE A 41 15.65 -21.66 6.37
CA ILE A 41 16.25 -20.33 6.23
C ILE A 41 15.86 -19.52 7.47
N PRO A 42 16.84 -18.96 8.20
CA PRO A 42 16.55 -18.06 9.31
C PRO A 42 15.79 -16.81 8.82
N VAL A 43 14.76 -16.43 9.54
CA VAL A 43 13.99 -15.21 9.29
C VAL A 43 13.97 -14.36 10.54
N VAL A 44 14.34 -13.11 10.36
CA VAL A 44 14.25 -12.05 11.37
C VAL A 44 13.13 -11.12 10.94
N TRP A 45 12.06 -11.03 11.71
CA TRP A 45 10.90 -10.17 11.43
C TRP A 45 10.87 -9.00 12.41
N ILE A 46 10.97 -7.80 11.91
CA ILE A 46 11.03 -6.57 12.72
C ILE A 46 9.89 -5.63 12.37
N HIS A 47 9.44 -4.86 13.36
CA HIS A 47 8.26 -4.02 13.31
C HIS A 47 8.62 -2.54 13.50
N GLY A 48 8.20 -1.69 12.54
CA GLY A 48 8.37 -0.24 12.58
C GLY A 48 7.04 0.48 12.86
N LEU A 49 6.80 1.62 12.21
CA LEU A 49 5.48 2.27 12.23
C LEU A 49 4.50 1.40 11.43
N GLU A 50 3.60 0.73 12.13
CA GLU A 50 2.69 -0.26 11.54
C GLU A 50 1.43 -0.48 12.41
N CYS A 51 0.58 -1.43 12.02
CA CYS A 51 -0.65 -1.80 12.71
C CYS A 51 -0.76 -3.32 12.98
N THR A 52 0.33 -4.07 12.86
CA THR A 52 0.43 -5.54 13.03
C THR A 52 -0.41 -6.34 12.03
N CYS A 53 -1.10 -5.68 11.08
CA CYS A 53 -2.00 -6.37 10.17
C CYS A 53 -1.31 -7.27 9.16
N CYS A 54 -0.02 -7.08 8.84
CA CYS A 54 0.69 -8.01 7.97
C CYS A 54 0.99 -9.32 8.68
N THR A 55 1.43 -9.28 9.94
CA THR A 55 1.55 -10.47 10.80
C THR A 55 0.19 -11.17 10.96
N GLU A 56 -0.88 -10.42 11.27
CA GLU A 56 -2.25 -10.93 11.36
C GLU A 56 -2.72 -11.58 10.05
N SER A 57 -2.36 -11.00 8.91
CA SER A 57 -2.64 -11.58 7.60
C SER A 57 -1.87 -12.89 7.41
N PHE A 58 -0.56 -12.88 7.67
CA PHE A 58 0.29 -14.04 7.48
C PHE A 58 -0.19 -15.26 8.28
N ILE A 59 -0.56 -15.11 9.55
CA ILE A 59 -1.05 -16.22 10.38
C ILE A 59 -2.38 -16.79 9.88
N ARG A 60 -3.12 -16.09 9.03
CA ARG A 60 -4.35 -16.54 8.37
C ARG A 60 -4.13 -17.25 7.04
N SER A 61 -2.89 -17.45 6.62
CA SER A 61 -2.60 -18.20 5.39
C SER A 61 -3.16 -19.62 5.49
N ALA A 62 -3.87 -20.03 4.44
CA ALA A 62 -4.50 -21.34 4.36
C ALA A 62 -3.72 -22.33 3.49
N HIS A 63 -3.01 -21.81 2.48
CA HIS A 63 -2.30 -22.64 1.50
C HIS A 63 -0.97 -22.01 1.05
N PRO A 64 0.13 -22.30 1.77
CA PRO A 64 0.32 -23.14 2.96
C PRO A 64 -0.21 -22.51 4.26
N LEU A 65 -0.57 -23.33 5.23
CA LEU A 65 -0.86 -22.80 6.56
C LEU A 65 0.38 -22.12 7.14
N ALA A 66 0.21 -20.98 7.81
CA ALA A 66 1.31 -20.25 8.42
C ALA A 66 2.16 -21.13 9.34
N LYS A 67 1.52 -22.00 10.14
CA LYS A 67 2.23 -22.97 10.99
C LYS A 67 3.15 -23.91 10.20
N ASP A 68 2.76 -24.30 8.97
CA ASP A 68 3.57 -25.19 8.14
C ASP A 68 4.75 -24.43 7.53
N VAL A 69 4.57 -23.15 7.21
CA VAL A 69 5.66 -22.25 6.82
C VAL A 69 6.66 -22.09 7.94
N ILE A 70 6.21 -21.69 9.14
CA ILE A 70 7.07 -21.42 10.29
C ILE A 70 7.78 -22.69 10.77
N LEU A 71 7.05 -23.82 10.86
CA LEU A 71 7.60 -25.04 11.45
C LEU A 71 8.36 -25.93 10.46
N SER A 72 8.21 -25.71 9.14
CA SER A 72 8.78 -26.64 8.14
C SER A 72 9.65 -25.95 7.09
N LEU A 73 9.36 -24.70 6.72
CA LEU A 73 10.03 -23.99 5.63
C LEU A 73 11.14 -23.06 6.11
N ILE A 74 10.81 -22.26 7.13
CA ILE A 74 11.72 -21.24 7.69
C ILE A 74 12.04 -21.57 9.14
N SER A 75 13.03 -20.92 9.68
CA SER A 75 13.21 -20.76 11.11
C SER A 75 12.85 -19.31 11.44
N LEU A 76 11.66 -19.08 12.02
CA LEU A 76 11.28 -17.76 12.48
C LEU A 76 11.97 -17.53 13.82
N ASP A 77 13.19 -17.03 13.75
CA ASP A 77 14.08 -16.97 14.91
C ASP A 77 13.86 -15.71 15.73
N TYR A 78 13.36 -14.65 15.11
CA TYR A 78 13.00 -13.40 15.77
C TYR A 78 11.73 -12.81 15.15
N ASP A 79 10.77 -12.49 16.01
CA ASP A 79 9.55 -11.76 15.65
C ASP A 79 8.99 -11.07 16.90
N ASP A 80 8.97 -9.74 16.90
CA ASP A 80 8.55 -8.93 18.06
C ASP A 80 7.13 -9.27 18.55
N THR A 81 6.27 -9.78 17.66
CA THR A 81 4.84 -10.03 17.92
C THR A 81 4.55 -11.48 18.35
N LEU A 82 5.24 -12.46 17.75
CA LEU A 82 4.90 -13.89 17.90
C LEU A 82 5.85 -14.66 18.83
N MET A 83 7.05 -14.11 19.12
CA MET A 83 8.02 -14.80 19.97
C MET A 83 7.60 -14.77 21.45
N ALA A 84 8.03 -15.80 22.20
CA ALA A 84 7.79 -15.88 23.63
C ALA A 84 8.76 -15.02 24.47
N ALA A 85 9.96 -14.75 23.96
CA ALA A 85 10.95 -13.91 24.64
C ALA A 85 10.49 -12.45 24.66
N ALA A 86 10.87 -11.70 25.72
CA ALA A 86 10.53 -10.30 25.88
C ALA A 86 11.70 -9.53 26.51
N GLY A 87 11.70 -8.20 26.35
CA GLY A 87 12.69 -7.29 26.92
C GLY A 87 14.12 -7.62 26.50
N THR A 88 15.05 -7.64 27.43
CA THR A 88 16.47 -7.92 27.18
C THR A 88 16.72 -9.27 26.54
N GLN A 89 15.96 -10.30 26.94
CA GLN A 89 16.07 -11.63 26.35
C GLN A 89 15.74 -11.62 24.84
N ALA A 90 14.71 -10.87 24.41
CA ALA A 90 14.39 -10.74 23.01
C ALA A 90 15.50 -10.04 22.21
N GLU A 91 16.10 -8.99 22.78
CA GLU A 91 17.21 -8.29 22.13
C GLU A 91 18.50 -9.12 22.07
N GLU A 92 18.79 -9.93 23.09
CA GLU A 92 19.89 -10.90 23.05
C GLU A 92 19.68 -11.90 21.90
N VAL A 93 18.48 -12.46 21.76
CA VAL A 93 18.11 -13.35 20.64
C VAL A 93 18.29 -12.64 19.29
N PHE A 94 17.84 -11.40 19.17
CA PHE A 94 18.02 -10.62 17.95
C PHE A 94 19.51 -10.47 17.58
N GLU A 95 20.35 -10.07 18.54
CA GLU A 95 21.78 -9.87 18.31
C GLU A 95 22.51 -11.18 17.96
N ASP A 96 22.16 -12.28 18.65
CA ASP A 96 22.73 -13.59 18.39
C ASP A 96 22.42 -14.07 16.98
N ILE A 97 21.15 -13.92 16.52
CA ILE A 97 20.73 -14.39 15.21
C ILE A 97 21.41 -13.59 14.09
N ILE A 98 21.40 -12.25 14.16
CA ILE A 98 22.02 -11.44 13.10
C ILE A 98 23.53 -11.62 13.03
N THR A 99 24.17 -12.03 14.14
CA THR A 99 25.60 -12.34 14.20
C THR A 99 25.87 -13.75 13.67
N GLN A 100 25.16 -14.75 14.19
CA GLN A 100 25.36 -16.17 13.85
C GLN A 100 25.03 -16.46 12.37
N TYR A 101 23.97 -15.86 11.85
CA TYR A 101 23.49 -16.08 10.49
C TYR A 101 23.82 -14.93 9.53
N ASN A 102 24.85 -14.15 9.82
CA ASN A 102 25.28 -13.05 8.97
C ASN A 102 25.43 -13.49 7.50
N GLY A 103 24.76 -12.79 6.59
CA GLY A 103 24.71 -13.10 5.14
C GLY A 103 23.80 -14.27 4.76
N LYS A 104 23.06 -14.89 5.70
CA LYS A 104 22.28 -16.12 5.45
C LYS A 104 20.82 -16.02 5.85
N TYR A 105 20.39 -14.96 6.53
CA TYR A 105 18.98 -14.80 6.93
C TYR A 105 18.23 -13.87 5.99
N ILE A 106 16.91 -14.03 5.94
CA ILE A 106 15.98 -13.10 5.31
C ILE A 106 15.49 -12.13 6.39
N LEU A 107 15.56 -10.84 6.09
CA LEU A 107 14.95 -9.82 6.92
C LEU A 107 13.53 -9.52 6.42
N ALA A 108 12.55 -9.78 7.25
CA ALA A 108 11.15 -9.41 7.05
C ALA A 108 10.88 -8.09 7.79
N VAL A 109 10.40 -7.08 7.09
CA VAL A 109 10.13 -5.77 7.69
C VAL A 109 8.65 -5.44 7.53
N GLU A 110 7.96 -5.30 8.64
CA GLU A 110 6.60 -4.78 8.72
C GLU A 110 6.64 -3.32 9.22
N GLY A 111 5.91 -2.43 8.54
CA GLY A 111 5.98 -1.01 8.87
C GLY A 111 7.17 -0.28 8.25
N ASN A 112 7.34 0.96 8.67
CA ASN A 112 8.36 1.84 8.11
C ASN A 112 9.08 2.67 9.19
N PRO A 113 10.30 3.16 8.91
CA PRO A 113 10.99 4.06 9.82
C PRO A 113 10.50 5.51 9.64
N PRO A 114 10.27 6.26 10.72
CA PRO A 114 10.23 7.71 10.67
C PRO A 114 11.65 8.26 10.56
N LEU A 115 11.85 9.33 9.79
CA LEU A 115 13.13 10.05 9.73
C LEU A 115 13.12 11.33 10.60
N GLY A 116 11.93 11.83 10.92
CA GLY A 116 11.78 13.01 11.77
C GLY A 116 12.36 12.79 13.17
N GLU A 117 12.89 13.86 13.77
CA GLU A 117 13.50 13.84 15.11
C GLU A 117 14.48 12.66 15.29
N GLN A 118 15.32 12.41 14.29
CA GLN A 118 16.31 11.33 14.27
C GLN A 118 15.71 9.92 14.49
N GLY A 119 14.44 9.74 14.11
CA GLY A 119 13.75 8.45 14.23
C GLY A 119 13.02 8.22 15.55
N MET A 120 12.98 9.22 16.43
CA MET A 120 12.40 9.11 17.78
C MET A 120 10.88 8.87 17.81
N PHE A 121 10.19 9.00 16.69
CA PHE A 121 8.76 8.68 16.61
C PHE A 121 8.47 7.17 16.57
N CYS A 122 9.49 6.32 16.45
CA CYS A 122 9.35 4.86 16.57
C CYS A 122 10.54 4.28 17.32
N ILE A 123 10.30 3.86 18.56
CA ILE A 123 11.31 3.30 19.45
C ILE A 123 11.07 1.81 19.60
N SER A 124 12.09 1.00 19.34
CA SER A 124 12.13 -0.43 19.61
C SER A 124 13.28 -0.70 20.58
N SER A 125 12.94 -1.30 21.73
CA SER A 125 13.94 -1.66 22.77
C SER A 125 14.84 -0.50 23.21
N GLY A 126 14.24 0.69 23.37
CA GLY A 126 14.92 1.90 23.81
C GLY A 126 15.79 2.60 22.76
N ARG A 127 15.75 2.16 21.51
CA ARG A 127 16.49 2.76 20.37
C ARG A 127 15.53 3.12 19.23
N PRO A 128 15.85 4.12 18.40
CA PRO A 128 15.10 4.38 17.17
C PRO A 128 15.03 3.15 16.27
N PHE A 129 13.85 2.82 15.78
CA PHE A 129 13.66 1.66 14.89
C PHE A 129 14.57 1.70 13.65
N ILE A 130 14.88 2.88 13.14
CA ILE A 130 15.80 3.04 12.00
C ILE A 130 17.20 2.45 12.26
N GLU A 131 17.67 2.47 13.51
CA GLU A 131 18.95 1.86 13.89
C GLU A 131 18.84 0.34 13.86
N LYS A 132 17.78 -0.23 14.43
CA LYS A 132 17.50 -1.66 14.38
C LYS A 132 17.35 -2.15 12.93
N LEU A 133 16.62 -1.41 12.10
CA LEU A 133 16.46 -1.71 10.67
C LEU A 133 17.81 -1.75 9.94
N LYS A 134 18.64 -0.73 10.08
CA LYS A 134 19.97 -0.68 9.46
C LYS A 134 20.88 -1.81 9.92
N ARG A 135 20.86 -2.10 11.22
CA ARG A 135 21.65 -3.18 11.81
C ARG A 135 21.22 -4.55 11.29
N ALA A 136 19.91 -4.82 11.27
CA ALA A 136 19.38 -6.06 10.71
C ALA A 136 19.62 -6.17 9.19
N ALA A 137 19.49 -5.07 8.44
CA ALA A 137 19.69 -5.08 7.01
C ALA A 137 21.15 -5.37 6.61
N ALA A 138 22.12 -4.92 7.39
CA ALA A 138 23.55 -5.09 7.08
C ALA A 138 23.94 -6.56 6.85
N GLY A 139 23.42 -7.48 7.66
CA GLY A 139 23.69 -8.92 7.58
C GLY A 139 22.64 -9.73 6.80
N ALA A 140 21.59 -9.11 6.28
CA ALA A 140 20.55 -9.83 5.55
C ALA A 140 21.00 -10.24 4.16
N SER A 141 20.63 -11.45 3.72
CA SER A 141 20.82 -11.92 2.34
C SER A 141 19.80 -11.29 1.38
N ALA A 142 18.58 -11.06 1.85
CA ALA A 142 17.50 -10.37 1.16
C ALA A 142 16.53 -9.77 2.17
N ILE A 143 15.74 -8.80 1.73
CA ILE A 143 14.72 -8.13 2.55
C ILE A 143 13.36 -8.31 1.90
N ILE A 144 12.35 -8.62 2.71
CA ILE A 144 10.95 -8.59 2.31
C ILE A 144 10.27 -7.40 3.00
N ALA A 145 9.71 -6.50 2.22
CA ALA A 145 8.93 -5.36 2.69
C ALA A 145 7.45 -5.75 2.74
N TRP A 146 6.99 -6.18 3.91
CA TRP A 146 5.60 -6.56 4.14
C TRP A 146 4.68 -5.37 4.16
N GLY A 147 3.67 -5.44 3.33
CA GLY A 147 2.61 -4.45 3.29
C GLY A 147 2.98 -3.13 2.63
N THR A 148 1.98 -2.29 2.48
CA THR A 148 2.12 -0.96 1.89
C THR A 148 2.93 -0.03 2.80
N CYS A 149 2.96 -0.27 4.11
CA CYS A 149 3.76 0.52 5.06
C CYS A 149 5.25 0.41 4.75
N ALA A 150 5.80 -0.80 4.73
CA ALA A 150 7.21 -1.01 4.40
C ALA A 150 7.54 -0.67 2.95
N SER A 151 6.61 -0.99 2.02
CA SER A 151 6.82 -0.81 0.58
C SER A 151 6.75 0.65 0.11
N TRP A 152 5.82 1.47 0.66
CA TRP A 152 5.51 2.81 0.16
C TRP A 152 5.35 3.89 1.22
N GLY A 153 5.28 3.55 2.52
CA GLY A 153 5.03 4.49 3.61
C GLY A 153 3.61 4.42 4.19
N CYS A 154 2.59 4.15 3.36
CA CYS A 154 1.18 4.00 3.75
C CYS A 154 0.60 5.21 4.48
N VAL A 155 -0.42 4.98 5.32
CA VAL A 155 -1.13 6.06 6.04
C VAL A 155 -0.23 6.83 7.01
N GLN A 156 0.84 6.23 7.50
CA GLN A 156 1.83 6.91 8.33
C GLN A 156 2.56 8.02 7.57
N ALA A 157 2.74 7.84 6.26
CA ALA A 157 3.35 8.82 5.36
C ALA A 157 2.33 9.78 4.71
N ALA A 158 1.07 9.77 5.16
CA ALA A 158 0.03 10.68 4.66
C ALA A 158 0.40 12.13 4.95
N ARG A 159 0.10 13.02 3.98
CA ARG A 159 0.38 14.45 4.13
C ARG A 159 -0.38 15.05 5.32
N PRO A 160 0.29 15.88 6.13
CA PRO A 160 1.59 16.51 5.95
C PRO A 160 2.82 15.67 6.35
N ASN A 161 2.67 14.42 6.78
CA ASN A 161 3.74 13.49 7.20
C ASN A 161 4.72 14.11 8.22
N PRO A 162 4.26 14.51 9.40
CA PRO A 162 5.10 15.21 10.37
C PRO A 162 6.22 14.32 10.93
N THR A 163 6.05 13.01 10.94
CA THR A 163 7.06 12.04 11.38
C THR A 163 8.10 11.74 10.32
N GLN A 164 7.89 12.18 9.07
CA GLN A 164 8.71 11.80 7.92
C GLN A 164 8.79 10.28 7.73
N ALA A 165 7.67 9.59 7.95
CA ALA A 165 7.54 8.16 7.72
C ALA A 165 7.91 7.82 6.26
N THR A 166 8.84 6.86 6.08
CA THR A 166 9.52 6.66 4.80
C THR A 166 9.59 5.17 4.46
N PRO A 167 9.32 4.75 3.20
CA PRO A 167 9.48 3.35 2.82
C PRO A 167 10.92 2.87 2.99
N ILE A 168 11.09 1.58 3.27
CA ILE A 168 12.40 1.02 3.67
C ILE A 168 13.46 1.10 2.57
N ASP A 169 13.07 1.08 1.29
CA ASP A 169 14.00 1.19 0.15
C ASP A 169 14.62 2.58 -0.01
N LYS A 170 14.12 3.58 0.71
CA LYS A 170 14.76 4.91 0.80
C LYS A 170 15.84 4.97 1.86
N VAL A 171 15.85 4.00 2.78
CA VAL A 171 16.82 3.90 3.88
C VAL A 171 17.87 2.83 3.57
N ILE A 172 17.44 1.69 3.03
CA ILE A 172 18.29 0.57 2.65
C ILE A 172 18.36 0.51 1.13
N THR A 173 19.52 0.79 0.56
CA THR A 173 19.72 0.91 -0.89
C THR A 173 20.70 -0.13 -1.46
N ASP A 174 21.38 -0.87 -0.59
CA ASP A 174 22.48 -1.79 -0.92
C ASP A 174 22.06 -3.28 -0.86
N LYS A 175 20.79 -3.55 -0.59
CA LYS A 175 20.25 -4.92 -0.48
C LYS A 175 19.10 -5.16 -1.45
N PRO A 176 18.93 -6.40 -1.93
CA PRO A 176 17.74 -6.74 -2.70
C PRO A 176 16.49 -6.69 -1.80
N ILE A 177 15.48 -5.92 -2.22
CA ILE A 177 14.22 -5.76 -1.49
C ILE A 177 13.07 -6.26 -2.37
N ILE A 178 12.33 -7.24 -1.86
CA ILE A 178 11.06 -7.70 -2.44
C ILE A 178 9.94 -6.94 -1.75
N LYS A 179 9.14 -6.21 -2.52
CA LYS A 179 8.00 -5.43 -2.01
C LYS A 179 6.71 -6.19 -2.20
N GLU A 180 5.99 -6.41 -1.12
CA GLU A 180 4.68 -7.05 -1.14
C GLU A 180 3.60 -6.08 -0.63
N PRO A 181 3.25 -5.04 -1.42
CA PRO A 181 2.29 -4.06 -0.98
C PRO A 181 0.88 -4.65 -0.89
N GLY A 182 0.14 -4.14 0.06
CA GLY A 182 -1.22 -4.46 0.45
C GLY A 182 -1.44 -3.92 1.86
N CYS A 183 -2.66 -3.62 2.25
CA CYS A 183 -2.92 -3.11 3.59
C CYS A 183 -4.04 -3.92 4.26
N PRO A 184 -3.66 -5.12 4.73
CA PRO A 184 -2.40 -5.86 4.57
C PRO A 184 -2.27 -6.60 3.20
N PRO A 185 -1.15 -7.31 2.90
CA PRO A 185 -1.04 -8.22 1.77
C PRO A 185 -1.93 -9.46 1.93
N ILE A 186 -2.19 -10.17 0.83
CA ILE A 186 -2.97 -11.42 0.86
C ILE A 186 -2.15 -12.50 1.58
N PRO A 187 -2.72 -13.21 2.57
CA PRO A 187 -1.99 -14.20 3.37
C PRO A 187 -1.28 -15.27 2.54
N ASP A 188 -1.99 -15.83 1.57
CA ASP A 188 -1.46 -16.91 0.72
C ASP A 188 -0.35 -16.39 -0.22
N VAL A 189 -0.37 -15.11 -0.60
CA VAL A 189 0.70 -14.46 -1.37
C VAL A 189 1.96 -14.37 -0.53
N MET A 190 1.87 -13.91 0.73
CA MET A 190 2.99 -13.84 1.66
C MET A 190 3.66 -15.21 1.84
N SER A 191 2.87 -16.23 2.14
CA SER A 191 3.36 -17.61 2.31
C SER A 191 3.94 -18.19 1.03
N ALA A 192 3.36 -17.87 -0.14
CA ALA A 192 3.84 -18.33 -1.43
C ALA A 192 5.22 -17.75 -1.80
N ILE A 193 5.47 -16.47 -1.52
CA ILE A 193 6.77 -15.85 -1.77
C ILE A 193 7.86 -16.49 -0.91
N ILE A 194 7.62 -16.69 0.37
CA ILE A 194 8.55 -17.42 1.24
C ILE A 194 8.81 -18.84 0.68
N THR A 195 7.74 -19.54 0.33
CA THR A 195 7.83 -20.91 -0.23
C THR A 195 8.65 -20.92 -1.53
N TYR A 196 8.47 -19.91 -2.39
CA TYR A 196 9.24 -19.76 -3.62
C TYR A 196 10.73 -19.58 -3.31
N MET A 197 11.07 -18.64 -2.45
CA MET A 197 12.47 -18.34 -2.10
C MET A 197 13.18 -19.56 -1.52
N VAL A 198 12.53 -20.27 -0.59
CA VAL A 198 13.08 -21.50 0.02
C VAL A 198 13.24 -22.62 -1.01
N THR A 199 12.23 -22.83 -1.87
CA THR A 199 12.23 -23.94 -2.82
C THR A 199 13.28 -23.76 -3.91
N PHE A 200 13.39 -22.56 -4.47
CA PHE A 200 14.22 -22.28 -5.63
C PHE A 200 15.57 -21.67 -5.30
N ASP A 201 15.78 -21.27 -4.05
CA ASP A 201 17.01 -20.62 -3.57
C ASP A 201 17.35 -19.37 -4.41
N ARG A 202 16.33 -18.62 -4.77
CA ARG A 202 16.42 -17.39 -5.54
C ARG A 202 15.25 -16.47 -5.23
N LEU A 203 15.45 -15.19 -5.49
CA LEU A 203 14.40 -14.18 -5.41
C LEU A 203 13.41 -14.35 -6.58
N PRO A 204 12.12 -14.02 -6.40
CA PRO A 204 11.15 -13.98 -7.49
C PRO A 204 11.48 -12.85 -8.47
N ASP A 205 11.07 -13.01 -9.73
CA ASP A 205 11.14 -11.93 -10.71
C ASP A 205 10.20 -10.80 -10.30
N VAL A 206 10.70 -9.56 -10.34
CA VAL A 206 9.98 -8.38 -9.89
C VAL A 206 9.72 -7.38 -11.01
N ASP A 207 8.70 -6.56 -10.84
CA ASP A 207 8.46 -5.40 -11.69
C ASP A 207 9.44 -4.24 -11.36
N ARG A 208 9.31 -3.13 -12.11
CA ARG A 208 10.15 -1.93 -11.90
C ARG A 208 9.99 -1.29 -10.52
N MET A 209 8.96 -1.65 -9.78
CA MET A 209 8.68 -1.16 -8.44
C MET A 209 9.15 -2.13 -7.34
N GLY A 210 9.72 -3.27 -7.72
CA GLY A 210 10.20 -4.30 -6.79
C GLY A 210 9.13 -5.28 -6.32
N ARG A 211 7.97 -5.37 -7.01
CA ARG A 211 6.87 -6.27 -6.65
C ARG A 211 6.97 -7.58 -7.44
N PRO A 212 6.74 -8.76 -6.81
CA PRO A 212 6.76 -10.05 -7.50
C PRO A 212 5.75 -10.12 -8.66
N LEU A 213 6.24 -10.31 -9.88
CA LEU A 213 5.42 -10.35 -11.10
C LEU A 213 4.32 -11.41 -11.06
N MET A 214 4.57 -12.54 -10.40
CA MET A 214 3.61 -13.65 -10.29
C MET A 214 2.30 -13.25 -9.59
N PHE A 215 2.33 -12.20 -8.73
CA PHE A 215 1.15 -11.74 -7.99
C PHE A 215 0.77 -10.29 -8.32
N TYR A 216 1.72 -9.49 -8.76
CA TYR A 216 1.53 -8.06 -9.05
C TYR A 216 1.69 -7.72 -10.54
N GLY A 217 1.79 -8.72 -11.41
CA GLY A 217 1.92 -8.51 -12.86
C GLY A 217 0.61 -8.16 -13.57
N GLN A 218 -0.54 -8.31 -12.92
CA GLN A 218 -1.87 -8.04 -13.48
C GLN A 218 -2.68 -7.13 -12.55
N ARG A 219 -3.55 -6.32 -13.15
CA ARG A 219 -4.48 -5.48 -12.37
C ARG A 219 -5.65 -6.32 -11.86
N ILE A 220 -6.19 -5.91 -10.72
CA ILE A 220 -7.40 -6.55 -10.16
C ILE A 220 -8.55 -6.56 -11.18
N HIS A 221 -8.70 -5.47 -11.94
CA HIS A 221 -9.72 -5.32 -12.96
C HIS A 221 -9.64 -6.36 -14.09
N ASP A 222 -8.42 -6.77 -14.45
CA ASP A 222 -8.21 -7.70 -15.58
C ASP A 222 -8.77 -9.11 -15.31
N LYS A 223 -8.89 -9.49 -14.04
CA LYS A 223 -9.42 -10.78 -13.55
C LYS A 223 -10.68 -10.63 -12.70
N CYS A 224 -11.28 -9.43 -12.67
CA CYS A 224 -12.49 -9.18 -11.88
C CYS A 224 -13.70 -9.89 -12.49
N TYR A 225 -14.45 -10.63 -11.68
CA TYR A 225 -15.67 -11.29 -12.12
C TYR A 225 -16.78 -10.31 -12.59
N ARG A 226 -16.70 -9.02 -12.17
CA ARG A 226 -17.59 -7.94 -12.62
C ARG A 226 -17.12 -7.26 -13.91
N ARG A 227 -16.06 -7.76 -14.56
CA ARG A 227 -15.50 -7.15 -15.77
C ARG A 227 -16.49 -7.06 -16.90
N ALA A 228 -17.32 -8.10 -17.12
CA ALA A 228 -18.36 -8.10 -18.14
C ALA A 228 -19.35 -6.93 -17.98
N HIS A 229 -19.74 -6.61 -16.75
CA HIS A 229 -20.60 -5.46 -16.47
C HIS A 229 -19.91 -4.12 -16.77
N PHE A 230 -18.60 -4.01 -16.53
CA PHE A 230 -17.85 -2.83 -16.93
C PHE A 230 -17.87 -2.63 -18.45
N ASP A 231 -17.58 -3.70 -19.19
CA ASP A 231 -17.52 -3.67 -20.65
C ASP A 231 -18.92 -3.42 -21.27
N ALA A 232 -20.00 -3.83 -20.59
CA ALA A 232 -21.40 -3.56 -20.98
C ALA A 232 -21.91 -2.17 -20.52
N GLY A 233 -21.10 -1.39 -19.79
CA GLY A 233 -21.55 -0.09 -19.26
C GLY A 233 -22.53 -0.18 -18.07
N GLU A 234 -22.62 -1.34 -17.44
CA GLU A 234 -23.52 -1.63 -16.32
C GLU A 234 -22.84 -1.29 -14.99
N PHE A 235 -23.17 -0.14 -14.42
CA PHE A 235 -22.53 0.39 -13.22
C PHE A 235 -23.51 0.57 -12.06
N VAL A 236 -23.02 0.33 -10.85
CA VAL A 236 -23.68 0.74 -9.61
C VAL A 236 -23.55 2.26 -9.47
N GLN A 237 -24.65 2.94 -9.21
CA GLN A 237 -24.72 4.40 -8.99
C GLN A 237 -24.90 4.74 -7.50
N SER A 238 -25.52 3.84 -6.72
CA SER A 238 -25.77 3.98 -5.29
C SER A 238 -25.66 2.61 -4.62
N TRP A 239 -25.27 2.56 -3.33
CA TRP A 239 -25.09 1.29 -2.61
C TRP A 239 -26.36 0.46 -2.44
N ASP A 240 -27.53 1.06 -2.58
CA ASP A 240 -28.85 0.46 -2.39
C ASP A 240 -29.69 0.35 -3.67
N ASP A 241 -29.14 0.69 -4.83
CA ASP A 241 -29.83 0.63 -6.11
C ASP A 241 -29.99 -0.83 -6.62
N ASP A 242 -30.83 -1.01 -7.67
CA ASP A 242 -31.02 -2.30 -8.31
C ASP A 242 -29.76 -2.84 -8.96
N ALA A 243 -28.88 -1.95 -9.45
CA ALA A 243 -27.61 -2.33 -10.04
C ALA A 243 -26.66 -2.93 -8.99
N ALA A 244 -26.68 -2.41 -7.74
CA ALA A 244 -25.94 -2.98 -6.62
C ALA A 244 -26.44 -4.39 -6.28
N ARG A 245 -27.78 -4.58 -6.22
CA ARG A 245 -28.41 -5.90 -5.98
C ARG A 245 -28.09 -6.91 -7.08
N LYS A 246 -28.01 -6.47 -8.33
CA LYS A 246 -27.63 -7.29 -9.50
C LYS A 246 -26.13 -7.54 -9.60
N GLY A 247 -25.30 -6.94 -8.75
CA GLY A 247 -23.85 -7.13 -8.74
C GLY A 247 -23.10 -6.42 -9.88
N TYR A 248 -23.64 -5.32 -10.43
CA TYR A 248 -23.02 -4.53 -11.49
C TYR A 248 -21.67 -3.94 -11.06
N CYS A 249 -20.90 -3.38 -12.00
CA CYS A 249 -19.56 -2.89 -11.76
C CYS A 249 -19.54 -1.69 -10.79
N LEU A 250 -18.64 -1.72 -9.81
CA LEU A 250 -18.45 -0.69 -8.78
C LEU A 250 -17.57 0.49 -9.24
N TYR A 251 -17.20 0.56 -10.53
CA TYR A 251 -16.28 1.59 -11.03
C TYR A 251 -16.77 3.01 -10.72
N LYS A 252 -18.03 3.32 -10.98
CA LYS A 252 -18.61 4.63 -10.71
C LYS A 252 -18.77 4.95 -9.22
N MET A 253 -18.71 3.94 -8.37
CA MET A 253 -18.64 4.10 -6.91
C MET A 253 -17.21 4.35 -6.40
N GLY A 254 -16.23 4.51 -7.30
CA GLY A 254 -14.83 4.82 -6.94
C GLY A 254 -13.93 3.60 -6.84
N CYS A 255 -14.31 2.45 -7.38
CA CYS A 255 -13.46 1.26 -7.41
C CYS A 255 -12.15 1.53 -8.17
N LYS A 256 -11.00 1.37 -7.50
CA LYS A 256 -9.65 1.57 -8.05
C LYS A 256 -9.06 0.29 -8.66
N GLY A 257 -9.87 -0.76 -8.87
CA GLY A 257 -9.42 -2.01 -9.50
C GLY A 257 -8.72 -1.84 -10.84
N PRO A 258 -9.14 -0.94 -11.74
CA PRO A 258 -8.47 -0.67 -13.01
C PRO A 258 -7.04 -0.16 -12.92
N THR A 259 -6.64 0.42 -11.80
CA THR A 259 -5.30 1.00 -11.58
C THR A 259 -4.49 0.28 -10.52
N THR A 260 -5.01 -0.81 -9.96
CA THR A 260 -4.38 -1.54 -8.85
C THR A 260 -3.84 -2.88 -9.31
N TYR A 261 -2.54 -3.08 -9.14
CA TYR A 261 -1.85 -4.35 -9.41
C TYR A 261 -1.82 -5.19 -8.13
N ASN A 262 -2.56 -6.27 -8.10
CA ASN A 262 -2.59 -7.24 -7.00
C ASN A 262 -3.37 -8.50 -7.40
N ALA A 263 -3.15 -9.60 -6.70
CA ALA A 263 -3.79 -10.89 -6.94
C ALA A 263 -5.18 -11.06 -6.30
N CYS A 264 -5.80 -10.01 -5.73
CA CYS A 264 -7.09 -10.12 -5.02
C CYS A 264 -8.21 -10.79 -5.83
N SER A 265 -8.28 -10.54 -7.14
CA SER A 265 -9.32 -11.11 -8.01
C SER A 265 -9.07 -12.58 -8.38
N SER A 266 -7.84 -13.08 -8.25
CA SER A 266 -7.46 -14.46 -8.58
C SER A 266 -7.25 -15.31 -7.32
N THR A 267 -6.42 -14.88 -6.39
CA THR A 267 -6.09 -15.61 -5.15
C THR A 267 -7.20 -15.47 -4.11
N ARG A 268 -7.80 -14.27 -4.01
CA ARG A 268 -8.80 -13.91 -3.00
C ARG A 268 -8.26 -13.97 -1.56
N TRP A 269 -9.15 -13.84 -0.58
CA TRP A 269 -8.87 -13.82 0.85
C TRP A 269 -9.62 -14.96 1.55
N ASN A 270 -9.19 -15.29 2.77
CA ASN A 270 -9.86 -16.28 3.64
C ASN A 270 -10.07 -17.62 2.93
N ASP A 271 -8.99 -18.25 2.48
CA ASP A 271 -9.02 -19.52 1.76
C ASP A 271 -9.82 -19.46 0.44
N GLY A 272 -9.66 -18.37 -0.30
CA GLY A 272 -10.32 -18.18 -1.60
C GLY A 272 -11.80 -17.82 -1.54
N VAL A 273 -12.34 -17.51 -0.35
CA VAL A 273 -13.76 -17.23 -0.16
C VAL A 273 -14.18 -15.96 -0.90
N SER A 274 -13.52 -14.82 -0.67
CA SER A 274 -13.90 -13.57 -1.30
C SER A 274 -12.77 -12.53 -1.31
N PHE A 275 -13.04 -11.39 -1.95
CA PHE A 275 -12.21 -10.19 -1.89
C PHE A 275 -13.13 -8.95 -1.91
N PRO A 276 -12.65 -7.73 -1.61
CA PRO A 276 -13.51 -6.57 -1.38
C PRO A 276 -14.59 -6.34 -2.44
N ILE A 277 -14.25 -6.45 -3.73
CA ILE A 277 -15.24 -6.27 -4.82
C ILE A 277 -16.32 -7.36 -4.80
N GLN A 278 -15.96 -8.59 -4.47
CA GLN A 278 -16.88 -9.70 -4.36
C GLN A 278 -17.82 -9.53 -3.16
N SER A 279 -17.31 -8.93 -2.09
CA SER A 279 -18.09 -8.60 -0.89
C SER A 279 -18.93 -7.32 -1.04
N GLY A 280 -19.03 -6.76 -2.25
CA GLY A 280 -19.86 -5.60 -2.56
C GLY A 280 -19.17 -4.25 -2.39
N HIS A 281 -17.86 -4.23 -2.16
CA HIS A 281 -17.07 -3.04 -1.88
C HIS A 281 -16.03 -2.77 -2.96
N GLY A 282 -15.92 -1.54 -3.47
CA GLY A 282 -14.92 -1.18 -4.48
C GLY A 282 -13.49 -1.36 -3.97
N CYS A 283 -12.56 -1.68 -4.87
CA CYS A 283 -11.14 -1.70 -4.55
C CYS A 283 -10.65 -0.32 -4.10
N LEU A 284 -9.96 -0.26 -2.96
CA LEU A 284 -9.37 0.98 -2.42
C LEU A 284 -8.03 1.36 -3.06
N GLY A 285 -7.41 0.42 -3.78
CA GLY A 285 -6.07 0.62 -4.32
C GLY A 285 -4.96 0.42 -3.28
N CYS A 286 -5.20 -0.32 -2.22
CA CYS A 286 -4.32 -0.40 -1.05
C CYS A 286 -2.90 -0.95 -1.32
N ALA A 287 -2.67 -1.60 -2.47
CA ALA A 287 -1.34 -2.05 -2.90
C ALA A 287 -0.56 -0.98 -3.71
N GLU A 288 -1.19 0.15 -4.04
CA GLU A 288 -0.56 1.18 -4.85
C GLU A 288 0.05 2.29 -4.01
N ASN A 289 1.17 2.81 -4.51
CA ASN A 289 1.85 3.92 -3.85
C ASN A 289 0.94 5.16 -3.78
N GLY A 290 0.86 5.78 -2.62
CA GLY A 290 0.11 7.01 -2.38
C GLY A 290 -1.41 6.84 -2.36
N PHE A 291 -1.95 5.59 -2.24
CA PHE A 291 -3.40 5.36 -2.20
C PHE A 291 -4.10 6.16 -1.10
N TRP A 292 -3.41 6.43 -0.01
CA TRP A 292 -3.88 7.17 1.16
C TRP A 292 -4.06 8.68 0.95
N ASP A 293 -3.40 9.25 -0.08
CA ASP A 293 -3.42 10.69 -0.40
C ASP A 293 -4.10 11.01 -1.74
N ARG A 294 -4.72 10.02 -2.40
CA ARG A 294 -5.37 10.18 -3.71
C ARG A 294 -6.86 10.52 -3.62
N GLY A 295 -7.22 11.31 -2.62
CA GLY A 295 -8.61 11.69 -2.37
C GLY A 295 -9.38 10.63 -1.58
N SER A 296 -10.70 10.78 -1.52
CA SER A 296 -11.59 9.87 -0.80
C SER A 296 -11.47 8.44 -1.32
N PHE A 297 -11.54 7.46 -0.41
CA PHE A 297 -11.58 6.04 -0.78
C PHE A 297 -12.77 5.68 -1.67
N TYR A 298 -13.85 6.47 -1.61
CA TYR A 298 -15.10 6.27 -2.31
C TYR A 298 -15.43 7.40 -3.27
N SER A 299 -14.42 8.08 -3.82
CA SER A 299 -14.62 9.15 -4.80
C SER A 299 -15.41 8.63 -5.99
N ARG A 300 -16.64 9.10 -6.15
CA ARG A 300 -17.48 8.74 -7.28
C ARG A 300 -16.87 9.22 -8.58
N VAL A 301 -16.95 8.37 -9.59
CA VAL A 301 -16.57 8.71 -10.96
C VAL A 301 -17.82 9.25 -11.68
N VAL A 302 -17.74 10.46 -12.20
CA VAL A 302 -18.78 11.09 -12.99
C VAL A 302 -18.38 11.22 -14.45
N ASP A 303 -19.34 11.09 -15.35
CA ASP A 303 -19.11 11.35 -16.76
C ASP A 303 -18.99 12.86 -16.98
N ILE A 304 -18.01 13.29 -17.76
CA ILE A 304 -17.91 14.68 -18.16
C ILE A 304 -18.73 14.82 -19.44
N PRO A 305 -19.85 15.59 -19.38
CA PRO A 305 -20.72 15.76 -20.55
C PRO A 305 -19.93 16.21 -21.79
N GLN A 306 -20.23 15.61 -22.93
CA GLN A 306 -19.67 15.93 -24.24
C GLN A 306 -18.16 15.64 -24.44
N MET A 307 -17.43 15.21 -23.41
CA MET A 307 -15.99 14.93 -23.54
C MET A 307 -15.66 13.44 -23.69
N GLY A 308 -16.61 12.54 -23.47
CA GLY A 308 -16.38 11.08 -23.54
C GLY A 308 -15.36 10.56 -22.52
N THR A 309 -15.05 11.35 -21.50
CA THR A 309 -14.08 11.04 -20.46
C THR A 309 -14.76 10.98 -19.10
N HIS A 310 -14.10 10.26 -18.17
CA HIS A 310 -14.55 10.12 -16.79
C HIS A 310 -13.58 10.86 -15.86
N SER A 311 -14.10 11.44 -14.80
CA SER A 311 -13.31 12.04 -13.74
C SER A 311 -13.95 11.75 -12.37
N THR A 312 -13.20 11.95 -11.30
CA THR A 312 -13.79 11.88 -9.96
C THR A 312 -14.65 13.12 -9.68
N ALA A 313 -15.72 12.95 -8.91
CA ALA A 313 -16.58 14.07 -8.52
C ALA A 313 -15.77 15.19 -7.80
N ASP A 314 -14.78 14.81 -6.99
CA ASP A 314 -13.89 15.75 -6.30
C ASP A 314 -13.06 16.56 -7.29
N THR A 315 -12.47 15.91 -8.30
CA THR A 315 -11.70 16.61 -9.35
C THR A 315 -12.55 17.60 -10.12
N VAL A 316 -13.78 17.20 -10.52
CA VAL A 316 -14.71 18.09 -11.20
C VAL A 316 -15.10 19.26 -10.31
N GLY A 317 -15.43 19.00 -9.04
CA GLY A 317 -15.80 20.03 -8.07
C GLY A 317 -14.68 21.03 -7.79
N LEU A 318 -13.46 20.55 -7.55
CA LEU A 318 -12.28 21.39 -7.33
C LEU A 318 -11.92 22.24 -8.54
N THR A 319 -12.02 21.66 -9.75
CA THR A 319 -11.79 22.39 -11.00
C THR A 319 -12.82 23.50 -11.19
N ALA A 320 -14.10 23.20 -11.00
CA ALA A 320 -15.18 24.19 -11.06
C ALA A 320 -14.97 25.34 -10.03
N LEU A 321 -14.64 24.99 -8.79
CA LEU A 321 -14.35 25.97 -7.74
C LEU A 321 -13.16 26.86 -8.11
N GLY A 322 -12.09 26.28 -8.66
CA GLY A 322 -10.90 27.02 -9.12
C GLY A 322 -11.23 28.00 -10.24
N VAL A 323 -12.05 27.59 -11.21
CA VAL A 323 -12.49 28.47 -12.31
C VAL A 323 -13.33 29.64 -11.76
N VAL A 324 -14.28 29.36 -10.85
CA VAL A 324 -15.10 30.42 -10.23
C VAL A 324 -14.24 31.39 -9.43
N ALA A 325 -13.31 30.88 -8.59
CA ALA A 325 -12.42 31.72 -7.83
C ALA A 325 -11.53 32.61 -8.71
N ALA A 326 -10.98 32.08 -9.82
CA ALA A 326 -10.22 32.85 -10.79
C ALA A 326 -11.08 33.95 -11.45
N ALA A 327 -12.31 33.63 -11.86
CA ALA A 327 -13.22 34.61 -12.46
C ALA A 327 -13.57 35.76 -11.48
N VAL A 328 -13.84 35.43 -10.21
CA VAL A 328 -14.09 36.43 -9.17
C VAL A 328 -12.85 37.29 -8.93
N GLY A 329 -11.66 36.69 -8.90
CA GLY A 329 -10.39 37.43 -8.75
C GLY A 329 -10.13 38.40 -9.91
N VAL A 330 -10.33 37.96 -11.14
CA VAL A 330 -10.21 38.82 -12.34
C VAL A 330 -11.21 39.97 -12.28
N HIS A 331 -12.47 39.69 -11.93
CA HIS A 331 -13.51 40.71 -11.80
C HIS A 331 -13.16 41.75 -10.71
N ALA A 332 -12.69 41.29 -9.56
CA ALA A 332 -12.28 42.19 -8.46
C ALA A 332 -11.12 43.11 -8.88
N VAL A 333 -10.11 42.59 -9.57
CA VAL A 333 -8.99 43.36 -10.08
C VAL A 333 -9.47 44.37 -11.13
N ALA A 334 -10.29 43.94 -12.08
CA ALA A 334 -10.85 44.83 -13.11
C ALA A 334 -11.67 45.99 -12.49
N SER A 335 -12.52 45.66 -11.51
CA SER A 335 -13.32 46.66 -10.77
C SER A 335 -12.45 47.65 -10.01
N ALA A 336 -11.40 47.19 -9.33
CA ALA A 336 -10.45 48.06 -8.62
C ALA A 336 -9.69 49.00 -9.59
N VAL A 337 -9.30 48.51 -10.76
CA VAL A 337 -8.65 49.32 -11.78
C VAL A 337 -9.62 50.40 -12.34
N ASP A 338 -10.89 50.00 -12.60
CA ASP A 338 -11.91 50.96 -13.07
C ASP A 338 -12.22 52.06 -12.04
N GLN A 339 -12.34 51.67 -10.78
CA GLN A 339 -12.52 52.62 -9.67
C GLN A 339 -11.36 53.63 -9.57
N ARG A 340 -10.09 53.16 -9.70
CA ARG A 340 -8.92 54.04 -9.68
C ARG A 340 -8.92 54.98 -10.89
N ARG A 341 -9.32 54.52 -12.07
CA ARG A 341 -9.41 55.36 -13.28
C ARG A 341 -10.48 56.45 -13.11
N ARG A 342 -11.63 56.14 -12.57
CA ARG A 342 -12.70 57.13 -12.27
C ARG A 342 -12.27 58.16 -11.25
N HIS A 343 -11.58 57.74 -10.20
CA HIS A 343 -11.06 58.63 -9.16
C HIS A 343 -10.02 59.62 -9.73
N ASN A 344 -9.14 59.15 -10.60
CA ASN A 344 -8.12 60.01 -11.26
C ASN A 344 -8.71 60.91 -12.35
N GLN A 345 -9.96 60.73 -12.80
CA GLN A 345 -10.65 61.55 -13.78
C GLN A 345 -11.61 62.58 -13.17
N GLN A 346 -11.80 62.59 -11.86
CA GLN A 346 -12.57 63.67 -11.20
C GLN A 346 -11.76 64.98 -11.28
N PRO A 347 -12.34 66.05 -11.86
CA PRO A 347 -11.68 67.37 -11.87
C PRO A 347 -11.53 67.83 -10.43
N THR A 348 -10.35 68.31 -10.05
CA THR A 348 -10.16 69.08 -8.84
C THR A 348 -11.07 70.29 -8.89
N GLU A 349 -12.13 70.34 -8.13
CA GLU A 349 -12.92 71.56 -7.86
C GLU A 349 -11.94 72.58 -7.27
N THR A 350 -11.57 73.58 -8.09
CA THR A 350 -10.90 74.78 -7.62
C THR A 350 -11.83 75.51 -6.69
N GLU A 351 -11.45 75.62 -5.45
CA GLU A 351 -12.09 76.49 -4.45
C GLU A 351 -12.21 77.91 -5.01
N HIS A 352 -13.42 78.30 -5.27
CA HIS A 352 -13.74 79.67 -5.61
C HIS A 352 -13.80 80.47 -4.28
N GLN A 353 -12.74 81.23 -3.95
CA GLN A 353 -12.76 82.22 -2.88
C GLN A 353 -13.72 83.38 -3.26
N PRO A 354 -14.67 83.71 -2.41
CA PRO A 354 -15.51 84.90 -2.65
C PRO A 354 -14.71 86.18 -2.32
N GLY A 355 -14.53 87.00 -3.35
CA GLY A 355 -13.92 88.29 -3.25
C GLY A 355 -14.69 89.23 -2.30
N ASN A 356 -13.92 89.84 -1.48
CA ASN A 356 -14.36 90.91 -0.52
C ASN A 356 -14.61 92.21 -1.32
N GLU A 357 -15.86 92.62 -1.47
CA GLU A 357 -16.19 93.99 -1.97
C GLU A 357 -16.49 94.85 -0.80
N ASP A 358 -15.58 95.76 -0.59
CA ASP A 358 -15.69 96.82 0.36
C ASP A 358 -16.79 97.83 -0.02
N LYS A 359 -17.49 98.30 1.01
CA LYS A 359 -18.44 99.34 0.99
C LYS A 359 -17.78 100.67 0.76
N GLN A 360 -18.41 101.53 -0.03
CA GLN A 360 -18.48 102.98 0.25
C GLN A 360 -19.84 103.55 -0.16
N ALA A 361 -20.43 104.18 0.75
CA ALA A 361 -21.33 105.26 0.91
C ALA A 361 -22.52 105.03 1.80
#